data_c4e12d9c4cfc0eec8efba0610b180c44
#
_entry.id   c4e12d9c4cfc0eec8efba0610b180c44
#
_cell.length_a   1.000
_cell.length_b   1.000
_cell.length_c   1.000
_cell.angle_alpha   90.00
_cell.angle_beta   90.00
_cell.angle_gamma   90.00
#
_symmetry.space_group_name_H-M   'P 1'
#
loop_
_entity.id
_entity.type
_entity.pdbx_description
1 polymer ?
#
loop_
_entity_poly.entity_id
_entity_poly.type
_entity_poly.pdbx_seq_one_letter_code
_entity_poly.pdbx_strand_id
1 'polypeptide(L)'
;MCESKFTSGASAWSDQDFLRAFEDLSFPADRFHHREHIHVAWLYLKSTDASRAAELMSEGIRRFANHHGATQKYHHTLTLAWMRLVAAALVETPEGHTFEQFITAHPQLKDTNLLDKYYSKEVLQTAAAREGWVEPDLQLLPVLRIYRCC
;
A
#
# COMPACT_ATOMS: atom_id res chain seq x y z
N MET A 1 22.56 -19.08 -10.44
CA MET A 1 22.09 -18.80 -10.17
C MET A 1 21.92 -18.02 -9.83
N CYS A 2 21.82 -17.62 -9.53
CA CYS A 2 21.40 -17.02 -9.08
C CYS A 2 21.27 -16.02 -9.34
N GLU A 3 21.55 -15.40 -9.87
CA GLU A 3 21.33 -14.52 -10.10
C GLU A 3 20.43 -13.95 -10.13
N SER A 4 19.94 -14.02 -10.58
CA SER A 4 18.78 -13.66 -10.54
C SER A 4 18.43 -13.61 -9.28
N LYS A 5 18.93 -14.10 -8.59
CA LYS A 5 18.57 -14.09 -7.47
C LYS A 5 18.61 -12.90 -6.87
N PHE A 6 19.15 -12.09 -7.14
CA PHE A 6 19.14 -11.02 -6.61
C PHE A 6 18.10 -10.34 -6.61
N THR A 7 17.53 -10.21 -7.36
CA THR A 7 16.36 -9.73 -7.41
C THR A 7 15.73 -10.50 -6.58
N SER A 8 16.19 -11.44 -6.44
CA SER A 8 15.55 -12.22 -5.85
C SER A 8 15.45 -12.05 -4.47
N GLY A 9 16.00 -11.15 -3.91
CA GLY A 9 15.77 -10.94 -2.56
C GLY A 9 14.33 -10.93 -2.31
N ALA A 10 13.63 -10.19 -3.08
CA ALA A 10 12.23 -10.09 -2.87
C ALA A 10 11.55 -11.39 -3.07
N SER A 11 11.97 -12.13 -4.05
CA SER A 11 11.26 -13.34 -4.30
C SER A 11 11.66 -14.43 -3.35
N ALA A 12 12.61 -14.19 -2.47
CA ALA A 12 12.95 -15.19 -1.47
C ALA A 12 11.90 -15.26 -0.38
N TRP A 13 11.00 -14.29 -0.28
CA TRP A 13 9.97 -14.32 0.74
C TRP A 13 8.68 -14.86 0.16
N SER A 14 8.00 -15.74 0.88
CA SER A 14 6.65 -16.07 0.52
C SER A 14 5.77 -14.91 0.96
N ASP A 15 4.56 -14.84 0.43
CA ASP A 15 3.65 -13.77 0.85
C ASP A 15 3.41 -13.81 2.35
N GLN A 16 3.24 -15.01 2.91
CA GLN A 16 3.01 -15.14 4.32
C GLN A 16 4.21 -14.70 5.15
N ASP A 17 5.41 -15.10 4.74
CA ASP A 17 6.61 -14.72 5.47
C ASP A 17 6.87 -13.23 5.39
N PHE A 18 6.62 -12.65 4.21
CA PHE A 18 6.78 -11.21 4.05
C PHE A 18 5.82 -10.44 4.97
N LEU A 19 4.55 -10.83 4.97
CA LEU A 19 3.56 -10.14 5.79
C LEU A 19 3.87 -10.32 7.26
N ARG A 20 4.28 -11.52 7.66
CA ARG A 20 4.62 -11.76 9.06
C ARG A 20 5.79 -10.90 9.50
N ALA A 21 6.82 -10.76 8.65
CA ALA A 21 7.97 -9.93 8.99
C ALA A 21 7.58 -8.45 9.11
N PHE A 22 6.65 -8.01 8.28
CA PHE A 22 6.14 -6.66 8.39
C PHE A 22 5.40 -6.49 9.72
N GLU A 23 4.55 -7.43 10.05
CA GLU A 23 3.72 -7.31 11.25
C GLU A 23 4.51 -7.46 12.54
N ASP A 24 5.54 -8.29 12.55
CA ASP A 24 6.33 -8.47 13.76
C ASP A 24 7.53 -7.51 13.80
N LEU A 25 7.60 -6.60 12.82
CA LEU A 25 8.57 -5.53 12.77
C LEU A 25 10.00 -5.99 12.47
N SER A 26 10.15 -7.24 12.01
CA SER A 26 11.48 -7.75 11.69
C SER A 26 11.92 -7.47 10.26
N PHE A 27 11.00 -7.01 9.40
CA PHE A 27 11.39 -6.71 8.03
C PHE A 27 12.33 -5.50 8.03
N PRO A 28 13.44 -5.56 7.28
CA PRO A 28 14.42 -4.46 7.31
C PRO A 28 13.83 -3.16 6.78
N ALA A 29 13.99 -2.08 7.55
CA ALA A 29 13.44 -0.79 7.15
C ALA A 29 14.04 -0.30 5.85
N ASP A 30 15.33 -0.56 5.60
CA ASP A 30 16.00 -0.07 4.40
C ASP A 30 15.59 -0.86 3.16
N ARG A 31 14.77 -1.88 3.29
CA ARG A 31 14.25 -2.63 2.16
C ARG A 31 12.74 -2.42 1.99
N PHE A 32 12.14 -1.61 2.85
CA PHE A 32 10.70 -1.38 2.78
C PHE A 32 10.45 -0.13 1.95
N HIS A 33 10.25 -0.32 0.66
CA HIS A 33 10.06 0.78 -0.28
C HIS A 33 8.63 0.81 -0.79
N HIS A 34 8.36 1.64 -1.76
CA HIS A 34 7.00 1.79 -2.29
C HIS A 34 6.41 0.45 -2.74
N ARG A 35 7.21 -0.36 -3.41
CA ARG A 35 6.72 -1.66 -3.86
C ARG A 35 6.24 -2.50 -2.69
N GLU A 36 6.95 -2.49 -1.58
CA GLU A 36 6.57 -3.26 -0.41
C GLU A 36 5.30 -2.72 0.24
N HIS A 37 5.09 -1.39 0.20
CA HIS A 37 3.84 -0.82 0.67
C HIS A 37 2.68 -1.36 -0.16
N ILE A 38 2.82 -1.38 -1.48
CA ILE A 38 1.77 -1.87 -2.37
C ILE A 38 1.54 -3.36 -2.13
N HIS A 39 2.60 -4.11 -1.88
CA HIS A 39 2.50 -5.54 -1.63
C HIS A 39 1.69 -5.81 -0.34
N VAL A 40 1.98 -5.08 0.73
CA VAL A 40 1.23 -5.23 1.98
C VAL A 40 -0.23 -4.86 1.76
N ALA A 41 -0.49 -3.76 1.03
CA ALA A 41 -1.86 -3.34 0.75
C ALA A 41 -2.61 -4.43 0.00
N TRP A 42 -1.98 -5.02 -1.01
CA TRP A 42 -2.57 -6.07 -1.81
C TRP A 42 -2.89 -7.30 -0.93
N LEU A 43 -1.97 -7.67 -0.06
CA LEU A 43 -2.19 -8.83 0.81
C LEU A 43 -3.37 -8.62 1.76
N TYR A 44 -3.46 -7.45 2.37
CA TYR A 44 -4.57 -7.18 3.26
C TYR A 44 -5.89 -7.13 2.49
N LEU A 45 -5.89 -6.50 1.31
CA LEU A 45 -7.13 -6.40 0.54
C LEU A 45 -7.59 -7.76 0.02
N LYS A 46 -6.68 -8.69 -0.18
CA LYS A 46 -7.09 -10.02 -0.59
C LYS A 46 -7.58 -10.87 0.57
N SER A 47 -7.21 -10.53 1.78
CA SER A 47 -7.54 -11.37 2.91
C SER A 47 -8.76 -10.90 3.70
N THR A 48 -9.20 -9.67 3.52
CA THR A 48 -10.35 -9.16 4.27
C THR A 48 -11.01 -8.04 3.46
N ASP A 49 -12.10 -7.47 3.98
CA ASP A 49 -12.78 -6.41 3.25
C ASP A 49 -11.94 -5.13 3.26
N ALA A 50 -12.29 -4.21 2.38
CA ALA A 50 -11.48 -3.01 2.19
C ALA A 50 -11.42 -2.13 3.43
N SER A 51 -12.49 -2.10 4.21
CA SER A 51 -12.50 -1.28 5.42
C SER A 51 -11.52 -1.84 6.45
N ARG A 52 -11.56 -3.14 6.68
CA ARG A 52 -10.66 -3.78 7.63
C ARG A 52 -9.23 -3.74 7.11
N ALA A 53 -9.05 -3.92 5.80
CA ALA A 53 -7.71 -3.85 5.21
C ALA A 53 -7.09 -2.48 5.44
N ALA A 54 -7.90 -1.41 5.31
CA ALA A 54 -7.39 -0.06 5.54
C ALA A 54 -6.96 0.14 6.99
N GLU A 55 -7.70 -0.42 7.93
CA GLU A 55 -7.32 -0.34 9.34
C GLU A 55 -6.02 -1.07 9.59
N LEU A 56 -5.91 -2.30 9.08
CA LEU A 56 -4.70 -3.08 9.28
C LEU A 56 -3.49 -2.39 8.67
N MET A 57 -3.68 -1.81 7.49
CA MET A 57 -2.59 -1.12 6.81
C MET A 57 -2.15 0.11 7.59
N SER A 58 -3.08 0.96 8.01
CA SER A 58 -2.69 2.19 8.70
C SER A 58 -2.04 1.89 10.04
N GLU A 59 -2.57 0.91 10.77
CA GLU A 59 -1.97 0.52 12.05
C GLU A 59 -0.60 -0.08 11.83
N GLY A 60 -0.47 -0.94 10.82
CA GLY A 60 0.79 -1.61 10.56
C GLY A 60 1.89 -0.65 10.12
N ILE A 61 1.57 0.25 9.20
CA ILE A 61 2.55 1.22 8.73
C ILE A 61 2.97 2.17 9.85
N ARG A 62 2.00 2.60 10.67
CA ARG A 62 2.33 3.49 11.79
C ARG A 62 3.25 2.78 12.77
N ARG A 63 2.94 1.53 13.08
CA ARG A 63 3.75 0.75 14.02
C ARG A 63 5.16 0.51 13.47
N PHE A 64 5.23 0.21 12.17
CA PHE A 64 6.52 -0.03 11.51
C PHE A 64 7.35 1.26 11.51
N ALA A 65 6.75 2.40 11.18
CA ALA A 65 7.46 3.67 11.20
C ALA A 65 7.94 4.03 12.59
N ASN A 66 7.08 3.82 13.60
CA ASN A 66 7.48 4.12 14.97
C ASN A 66 8.64 3.23 15.44
N HIS A 67 8.57 1.96 15.11
CA HIS A 67 9.62 1.02 15.53
C HIS A 67 10.97 1.39 14.94
N HIS A 68 10.97 1.85 13.69
CA HIS A 68 12.22 2.18 13.01
C HIS A 68 12.61 3.65 13.12
N GLY A 69 12.00 4.37 14.06
CA GLY A 69 12.39 5.76 14.30
C GLY A 69 12.01 6.74 13.21
N ALA A 70 11.00 6.41 12.43
CA ALA A 70 10.57 7.26 11.32
C ALA A 70 9.13 7.71 11.48
N THR A 71 8.73 7.99 12.71
CA THR A 71 7.36 8.36 13.03
C THR A 71 6.85 9.50 12.18
N GLN A 72 7.68 10.50 11.92
CA GLN A 72 7.25 11.65 11.15
C GLN A 72 7.04 11.35 9.69
N LYS A 73 7.44 10.16 9.23
CA LYS A 73 7.23 9.80 7.84
C LYS A 73 5.83 9.25 7.59
N TYR A 74 5.11 8.88 8.65
CA TYR A 74 3.77 8.35 8.47
C TYR A 74 2.84 9.44 7.97
N HIS A 75 2.03 9.14 6.97
CA HIS A 75 1.10 10.10 6.42
C HIS A 75 -0.23 9.37 6.21
N HIS A 76 -1.22 9.73 7.01
CA HIS A 76 -2.47 8.98 7.05
C HIS A 76 -3.24 9.07 5.74
N THR A 77 -3.38 10.27 5.18
CA THR A 77 -4.12 10.44 3.94
C THR A 77 -3.46 9.66 2.79
N LEU A 78 -2.13 9.73 2.67
CA LEU A 78 -1.47 9.00 1.60
C LEU A 78 -1.63 7.49 1.77
N THR A 79 -1.55 7.02 3.01
CA THR A 79 -1.71 5.59 3.27
C THR A 79 -3.08 5.10 2.80
N LEU A 80 -4.13 5.82 3.16
CA LEU A 80 -5.48 5.41 2.77
C LEU A 80 -5.77 5.65 1.29
N ALA A 81 -5.18 6.69 0.70
CA ALA A 81 -5.38 6.94 -0.72
C ALA A 81 -4.76 5.82 -1.56
N TRP A 82 -3.57 5.35 -1.18
CA TRP A 82 -2.97 4.22 -1.88
C TRP A 82 -3.83 2.97 -1.73
N MET A 83 -4.45 2.76 -0.55
CA MET A 83 -5.35 1.62 -0.37
C MET A 83 -6.50 1.69 -1.37
N ARG A 84 -7.04 2.88 -1.62
CA ARG A 84 -8.11 3.02 -2.58
C ARG A 84 -7.67 2.69 -3.99
N LEU A 85 -6.47 3.12 -4.36
CA LEU A 85 -5.95 2.84 -5.70
C LEU A 85 -5.67 1.35 -5.90
N VAL A 86 -5.10 0.71 -4.89
CA VAL A 86 -4.82 -0.72 -4.99
C VAL A 86 -6.13 -1.51 -5.03
N ALA A 87 -7.11 -1.11 -4.22
CA ALA A 87 -8.40 -1.80 -4.20
C ALA A 87 -9.11 -1.68 -5.55
N ALA A 88 -9.06 -0.51 -6.17
CA ALA A 88 -9.69 -0.31 -7.46
C ALA A 88 -9.04 -1.18 -8.54
N ALA A 89 -7.71 -1.27 -8.50
CA ALA A 89 -6.99 -2.12 -9.47
C ALA A 89 -7.31 -3.59 -9.22
N LEU A 90 -7.44 -3.97 -7.96
CA LEU A 90 -7.71 -5.36 -7.62
C LEU A 90 -9.07 -5.81 -8.13
N VAL A 91 -10.06 -4.93 -8.10
CA VAL A 91 -11.38 -5.26 -8.62
C VAL A 91 -11.31 -5.62 -10.10
N GLU A 92 -10.37 -5.05 -10.83
CA GLU A 92 -10.22 -5.30 -12.26
C GLU A 92 -9.33 -6.49 -12.57
N THR A 93 -8.81 -7.17 -11.58
CA THR A 93 -7.85 -8.24 -11.79
C THR A 93 -8.51 -9.60 -11.55
N PRO A 94 -8.38 -10.54 -12.49
CA PRO A 94 -8.99 -11.86 -12.32
C PRO A 94 -8.39 -12.59 -11.11
N GLU A 95 -9.18 -13.45 -10.51
CA GLU A 95 -8.72 -14.20 -9.37
C GLU A 95 -7.59 -15.14 -9.73
N GLY A 96 -6.82 -15.55 -8.75
CA GLY A 96 -5.75 -16.49 -8.96
C GLY A 96 -4.43 -15.89 -9.41
N HIS A 97 -4.33 -14.55 -9.39
CA HIS A 97 -3.09 -13.91 -9.79
C HIS A 97 -2.09 -13.81 -8.65
N THR A 98 -0.81 -13.69 -9.00
CA THR A 98 0.23 -13.42 -8.02
C THR A 98 0.43 -11.91 -7.90
N PHE A 99 1.16 -11.48 -6.89
CA PHE A 99 1.48 -10.06 -6.76
C PHE A 99 2.26 -9.56 -7.97
N GLU A 100 3.19 -10.37 -8.50
CA GLU A 100 3.95 -9.97 -9.68
C GLU A 100 3.04 -9.76 -10.88
N GLN A 101 2.07 -10.62 -11.05
CA GLN A 101 1.11 -10.46 -12.14
C GLN A 101 0.26 -9.21 -11.93
N PHE A 102 -0.13 -8.95 -10.69
CA PHE A 102 -0.93 -7.80 -10.36
C PHE A 102 -0.19 -6.49 -10.67
N ILE A 103 1.03 -6.36 -10.19
CA ILE A 103 1.76 -5.12 -10.35
C ILE A 103 2.17 -4.91 -11.81
N THR A 104 2.39 -6.00 -12.56
CA THR A 104 2.71 -5.90 -13.96
C THR A 104 1.48 -5.44 -14.76
N ALA A 105 0.30 -5.90 -14.39
CA ALA A 105 -0.93 -5.49 -15.07
C ALA A 105 -1.34 -4.05 -14.73
N HIS A 106 -0.86 -3.53 -13.60
CA HIS A 106 -1.23 -2.18 -13.18
C HIS A 106 0.04 -1.36 -12.90
N PRO A 107 0.82 -1.08 -13.95
CA PRO A 107 2.12 -0.42 -13.77
C PRO A 107 2.03 0.99 -13.17
N GLN A 108 0.88 1.65 -13.28
CA GLN A 108 0.72 2.97 -12.70
C GLN A 108 0.91 2.93 -11.19
N LEU A 109 0.69 1.78 -10.55
CA LEU A 109 0.85 1.67 -9.11
C LEU A 109 2.31 1.74 -8.69
N LYS A 110 3.24 1.58 -9.64
CA LYS A 110 4.65 1.69 -9.32
C LYS A 110 5.12 3.13 -9.30
N ASP A 111 4.30 4.05 -9.78
CA ASP A 111 4.68 5.46 -9.86
C ASP A 111 4.40 6.14 -8.53
N THR A 112 5.46 6.49 -7.80
CA THR A 112 5.31 7.10 -6.48
C THR A 112 4.64 8.46 -6.55
N ASN A 113 4.57 9.07 -7.74
CA ASN A 113 3.93 10.37 -7.90
C ASN A 113 2.50 10.28 -8.40
N LEU A 114 1.94 9.08 -8.43
CA LEU A 114 0.59 8.90 -8.95
C LEU A 114 -0.43 9.75 -8.21
N LEU A 115 -0.28 9.89 -6.91
CA LEU A 115 -1.24 10.66 -6.12
C LEU A 115 -1.19 12.17 -6.38
N ASP A 116 -0.18 12.64 -7.10
CA ASP A 116 -0.14 14.06 -7.49
C ASP A 116 -1.29 14.44 -8.40
N LYS A 117 -1.95 13.47 -9.03
CA LYS A 117 -3.10 13.74 -9.85
C LYS A 117 -4.32 14.06 -9.01
N TYR A 118 -4.34 13.61 -7.80
CA TYR A 118 -5.51 13.69 -6.94
C TYR A 118 -5.38 14.73 -5.85
N TYR A 119 -4.18 14.95 -5.37
CA TYR A 119 -3.92 15.87 -4.26
C TYR A 119 -2.86 16.89 -4.61
N SER A 120 -3.10 18.15 -4.26
CA SER A 120 -2.07 19.16 -4.38
C SER A 120 -1.05 18.96 -3.27
N LYS A 121 0.15 19.49 -3.47
CA LYS A 121 1.17 19.43 -2.44
C LYS A 121 0.76 20.24 -1.22
N GLU A 122 0.06 21.36 -1.43
CA GLU A 122 -0.40 22.19 -0.34
C GLU A 122 -1.28 21.40 0.62
N VAL A 123 -2.21 20.62 0.06
CA VAL A 123 -3.12 19.82 0.90
C VAL A 123 -2.35 18.73 1.63
N LEU A 124 -1.46 18.07 0.94
CA LEU A 124 -0.73 16.95 1.55
C LEU A 124 0.23 17.39 2.64
N GLN A 125 0.66 18.64 2.62
CA GLN A 125 1.58 19.12 3.64
C GLN A 125 0.88 19.55 4.92
N THR A 126 -0.45 19.56 4.95
CA THR A 126 -1.16 20.01 6.15
C THR A 126 -1.09 18.96 7.25
N ALA A 127 -1.18 19.40 8.49
CA ALA A 127 -1.26 18.50 9.63
C ALA A 127 -2.53 17.65 9.53
N ALA A 128 -3.62 18.24 9.05
CA ALA A 128 -4.87 17.50 8.93
C ALA A 128 -4.71 16.29 8.02
N ALA A 129 -3.98 16.43 6.90
CA ALA A 129 -3.79 15.32 5.98
C ALA A 129 -2.84 14.28 6.55
N ARG A 130 -1.83 14.71 7.28
CA ARG A 130 -0.87 13.78 7.84
C ARG A 130 -1.48 12.95 8.96
N GLU A 131 -2.37 13.53 9.73
CA GLU A 131 -2.89 12.88 10.91
C GLU A 131 -4.26 12.25 10.72
N GLY A 132 -4.97 12.61 9.67
CA GLY A 132 -6.30 12.07 9.41
C GLY A 132 -6.57 12.02 7.92
N TRP A 133 -7.79 11.65 7.57
CA TRP A 133 -8.18 11.57 6.16
C TRP A 133 -8.63 12.94 5.65
N VAL A 134 -8.11 13.35 4.50
CA VAL A 134 -8.55 14.56 3.82
C VAL A 134 -8.93 14.17 2.40
N GLU A 135 -10.05 14.68 1.92
CA GLU A 135 -10.50 14.37 0.56
C GLU A 135 -9.57 14.98 -0.48
N PRO A 136 -9.43 14.32 -1.62
CA PRO A 136 -8.57 14.87 -2.67
C PRO A 136 -9.13 16.18 -3.21
N ASP A 137 -8.25 17.13 -3.47
CA ASP A 137 -8.66 18.44 -3.91
C ASP A 137 -8.54 18.65 -5.43
N LEU A 138 -7.86 17.77 -6.15
CA LEU A 138 -7.68 17.94 -7.57
C LEU A 138 -8.59 17.04 -8.40
N GLN A 139 -8.75 15.81 -8.02
CA GLN A 139 -9.50 14.84 -8.78
C GLN A 139 -9.99 13.76 -7.83
N LEU A 140 -11.17 13.25 -8.02
CA LEU A 140 -11.70 12.23 -7.12
C LEU A 140 -10.97 10.91 -7.27
N LEU A 141 -10.75 10.24 -6.16
CA LEU A 141 -10.18 8.90 -6.19
C LEU A 141 -11.25 7.91 -6.67
N PRO A 142 -10.84 6.75 -7.17
CA PRO A 142 -11.81 5.74 -7.59
C PRO A 142 -12.74 5.35 -6.46
N VAL A 143 -14.00 5.12 -6.82
CA VAL A 143 -14.99 4.71 -5.85
C VAL A 143 -14.90 3.20 -5.70
N LEU A 144 -14.91 2.72 -4.45
CA LEU A 144 -14.84 1.31 -4.21
C LEU A 144 -16.23 0.73 -4.19
N ARG A 145 -16.52 -0.09 -5.21
CA ARG A 145 -17.81 -0.67 -5.26
C ARG A 145 -17.92 -1.97 -4.59
N ILE A 146 -16.83 -2.54 -4.17
CA ILE A 146 -16.85 -3.84 -3.57
C ILE A 146 -17.63 -3.84 -2.28
N TYR A 147 -17.84 -2.67 -1.69
CA TYR A 147 -18.59 -2.67 -0.55
C TYR A 147 -20.03 -2.77 -0.79
N ARG A 148 -20.52 -2.67 -1.95
CA ARG A 148 -21.84 -2.57 -2.19
C ARG A 148 -22.40 -3.78 -2.43
N CYS A 149 -21.93 -4.78 -2.37
CA CYS A 149 -22.52 -5.83 -2.75
C CYS A 149 -23.37 -6.23 -1.93
N CYS A 150 -23.75 -6.26 -1.40
CA CYS A 150 -24.68 -6.72 -0.66
C CYS A 150 -25.74 -6.63 -1.00
#